data_dbc55c4418c1899310d2985ab745a3ba
#
_entry.id   dbc55c4418c1899310d2985ab745a3ba
#
_cell.length_a   1.000
_cell.length_b   1.000
_cell.length_c   1.000
_cell.angle_alpha   90.00
_cell.angle_beta   90.00
_cell.angle_gamma   90.00
#
_symmetry.space_group_name_H-M   'P 1'
#
loop_
_entity.id
_entity.type
_entity.pdbx_description
1 polymer ?
#
loop_
_entity_poly.entity_id
_entity_poly.type
_entity_poly.pdbx_seq_one_letter_code
_entity_poly.pdbx_strand_id
1 'polypeptide(L)'
;EKIPRKKGVIIVANHPLGGLDGLALINEIGRYRKDIKFLVNDILSEIEPFKPYFIPINKHGLNSRENIIRLEKLFESDKCIVIFPSGLVSRKKSGIVKDLEWRKTFVTKAKKHNKPIYPVYISGQNSNRFYKIAKWRSLIGIKINVEMFFLVDEMFKQKGNTIKITMGKLIEPKILDNKKNDSEWAQSIRNYVYKIQNNINFEFIESIKNEKNY
;
A
#
# COMPACT_ATOMS: atom_id res chain seq x y z
N GLU A 1 8.35 16.78 -4.62
CA GLU A 1 7.07 17.21 -5.20
C GLU A 1 5.97 16.97 -4.17
N LYS A 2 5.18 18.02 -3.83
CA LYS A 2 4.19 17.91 -2.75
C LYS A 2 2.90 17.27 -3.27
N ILE A 3 2.28 16.40 -2.46
CA ILE A 3 0.96 15.83 -2.78
C ILE A 3 -0.02 16.95 -3.11
N PRO A 4 -0.76 16.88 -4.23
CA PRO A 4 -1.74 17.89 -4.60
C PRO A 4 -2.81 18.07 -3.51
N ARG A 5 -3.08 19.30 -3.12
CA ARG A 5 -4.03 19.58 -2.01
C ARG A 5 -5.49 19.29 -2.36
N LYS A 6 -5.89 19.36 -3.64
CA LYS A 6 -7.30 19.31 -4.09
C LYS A 6 -7.60 18.33 -5.23
N LYS A 7 -6.58 17.69 -5.83
CA LYS A 7 -6.81 16.72 -6.92
C LYS A 7 -6.83 15.30 -6.37
N GLY A 8 -7.64 14.44 -6.95
CA GLY A 8 -7.66 13.03 -6.64
C GLY A 8 -6.32 12.37 -6.93
N VAL A 9 -5.83 11.56 -6.02
CA VAL A 9 -4.52 10.91 -6.09
C VAL A 9 -4.59 9.54 -5.47
N ILE A 10 -3.82 8.59 -6.00
CA ILE A 10 -3.66 7.26 -5.44
C ILE A 10 -2.25 7.17 -4.85
N ILE A 11 -2.16 6.97 -3.55
CA ILE A 11 -0.90 6.70 -2.86
C ILE A 11 -0.78 5.20 -2.70
N VAL A 12 0.34 4.65 -3.13
CA VAL A 12 0.65 3.22 -2.97
C VAL A 12 1.92 3.06 -2.15
N ALA A 13 1.86 2.21 -1.14
CA ALA A 13 2.98 2.01 -0.23
C ALA A 13 3.24 0.52 0.03
N ASN A 14 4.50 0.19 0.35
CA ASN A 14 4.82 -1.08 0.98
C ASN A 14 4.23 -1.14 2.39
N HIS A 15 4.12 -2.34 2.96
CA HIS A 15 3.38 -2.58 4.20
C HIS A 15 4.21 -3.36 5.24
N PRO A 16 5.33 -2.79 5.75
CA PRO A 16 6.25 -3.52 6.62
C PRO A 16 5.75 -3.74 8.05
N LEU A 17 4.97 -2.79 8.62
CA LEU A 17 4.65 -2.75 10.05
C LEU A 17 3.16 -2.99 10.35
N GLY A 18 2.31 -3.13 9.33
CA GLY A 18 0.88 -3.32 9.51
C GLY A 18 0.14 -2.02 9.84
N GLY A 19 -0.72 -2.02 10.86
CA GLY A 19 -1.54 -0.85 11.21
C GLY A 19 -0.72 0.43 11.43
N LEU A 20 0.51 0.31 11.91
CA LEU A 20 1.40 1.44 12.15
C LEU A 20 1.79 2.19 10.87
N ASP A 21 1.87 1.49 9.72
CA ASP A 21 2.13 2.13 8.42
C ASP A 21 1.00 3.10 8.06
N GLY A 22 -0.25 2.69 8.29
CA GLY A 22 -1.42 3.53 8.07
C GLY A 22 -1.40 4.76 8.98
N LEU A 23 -1.10 4.59 10.27
CA LEU A 23 -1.00 5.69 11.24
C LEU A 23 0.11 6.68 10.86
N ALA A 24 1.27 6.18 10.46
CA ALA A 24 2.38 7.02 10.01
C ALA A 24 2.02 7.84 8.77
N LEU A 25 1.31 7.23 7.81
CA LEU A 25 0.81 7.94 6.62
C LEU A 25 -0.29 8.95 6.96
N ILE A 26 -1.22 8.63 7.88
CA ILE A 26 -2.23 9.59 8.35
C ILE A 26 -1.55 10.80 8.98
N ASN A 27 -0.54 10.59 9.83
CA ASN A 27 0.19 11.67 10.47
C ASN A 27 0.93 12.55 9.45
N GLU A 28 1.62 11.96 8.49
CA GLU A 28 2.40 12.71 7.51
C GLU A 28 1.53 13.39 6.46
N ILE A 29 0.61 12.66 5.82
CA ILE A 29 -0.26 13.19 4.76
C ILE A 29 -1.33 14.10 5.34
N GLY A 30 -1.82 13.81 6.55
CA GLY A 30 -2.85 14.57 7.27
C GLY A 30 -2.48 16.04 7.55
N ARG A 31 -1.19 16.40 7.45
CA ARG A 31 -0.71 17.79 7.50
C ARG A 31 -1.16 18.60 6.28
N TYR A 32 -1.37 17.92 5.14
CA TYR A 32 -1.66 18.54 3.84
C TYR A 32 -3.06 18.21 3.32
N ARG A 33 -3.60 17.03 3.66
CA ARG A 33 -4.87 16.48 3.16
C ARG A 33 -5.72 15.99 4.34
N LYS A 34 -6.99 16.41 4.39
CA LYS A 34 -7.96 15.96 5.41
C LYS A 34 -8.93 14.90 4.88
N ASP A 35 -8.91 14.67 3.58
CA ASP A 35 -9.83 13.80 2.84
C ASP A 35 -9.22 12.42 2.50
N ILE A 36 -8.24 11.99 3.29
CA ILE A 36 -7.55 10.71 3.12
C ILE A 36 -8.52 9.55 3.32
N LYS A 37 -8.45 8.55 2.42
CA LYS A 37 -9.19 7.28 2.52
C LYS A 37 -8.27 6.09 2.29
N PHE A 38 -8.26 5.16 3.24
CA PHE A 38 -7.54 3.90 3.15
C PHE A 38 -8.46 2.79 2.71
N LEU A 39 -8.04 2.00 1.73
CA LEU A 39 -8.70 0.74 1.41
C LEU A 39 -8.18 -0.34 2.36
N VAL A 40 -9.05 -0.84 3.23
CA VAL A 40 -8.69 -1.76 4.31
C VAL A 40 -9.55 -3.04 4.29
N ASN A 41 -9.06 -4.09 4.95
CA ASN A 41 -9.87 -5.25 5.29
C ASN A 41 -10.97 -4.88 6.28
N ASP A 42 -12.08 -5.62 6.25
CA ASP A 42 -13.27 -5.40 7.08
C ASP A 42 -12.95 -5.30 8.58
N ILE A 43 -12.05 -6.16 9.08
CA ILE A 43 -11.66 -6.18 10.51
C ILE A 43 -11.12 -4.83 10.96
N LEU A 44 -10.34 -4.15 10.13
CA LEU A 44 -9.75 -2.84 10.47
C LEU A 44 -10.78 -1.72 10.38
N SER A 45 -11.85 -1.89 9.61
CA SER A 45 -12.88 -0.86 9.43
C SER A 45 -13.71 -0.61 10.69
N GLU A 46 -13.67 -1.52 11.66
CA GLU A 46 -14.43 -1.43 12.91
C GLU A 46 -13.69 -0.65 14.02
N ILE A 47 -12.44 -0.24 13.78
CA ILE A 47 -11.68 0.55 14.77
C ILE A 47 -12.22 1.99 14.79
N GLU A 48 -13.02 2.31 15.81
CA GLU A 48 -13.78 3.57 15.92
C GLU A 48 -13.00 4.86 15.59
N PRO A 49 -11.81 5.14 16.15
CA PRO A 49 -11.09 6.39 15.89
C PRO A 49 -10.68 6.55 14.41
N PHE A 50 -10.62 5.45 13.64
CA PHE A 50 -10.14 5.45 12.26
C PHE A 50 -11.23 5.24 11.22
N LYS A 51 -12.47 4.96 11.63
CA LYS A 51 -13.63 4.82 10.73
C LYS A 51 -13.73 5.94 9.66
N PRO A 52 -13.50 7.23 9.99
CA PRO A 52 -13.56 8.29 8.99
C PRO A 52 -12.54 8.14 7.86
N TYR A 53 -11.44 7.43 8.10
CA TYR A 53 -10.36 7.22 7.12
C TYR A 53 -10.49 5.91 6.34
N PHE A 54 -11.24 4.92 6.86
CA PHE A 54 -11.24 3.56 6.34
C PHE A 54 -12.42 3.29 5.41
N ILE A 55 -12.13 2.64 4.29
CA ILE A 55 -13.11 2.12 3.34
C ILE A 55 -12.89 0.61 3.24
N PRO A 56 -13.80 -0.22 3.73
CA PRO A 56 -13.68 -1.68 3.66
C PRO A 56 -13.80 -2.17 2.20
N ILE A 57 -12.92 -3.13 1.83
CA ILE A 57 -12.89 -3.69 0.48
C ILE A 57 -13.80 -4.92 0.37
N ASN A 58 -13.88 -5.74 1.44
CA ASN A 58 -14.59 -7.02 1.46
C ASN A 58 -15.54 -7.03 2.67
N LYS A 59 -16.69 -6.41 2.58
CA LYS A 59 -17.66 -6.44 3.68
C LYS A 59 -18.50 -7.72 3.57
N HIS A 60 -18.29 -8.65 4.50
CA HIS A 60 -19.17 -9.81 4.66
C HIS A 60 -20.62 -9.32 4.83
N GLY A 61 -21.53 -9.72 3.93
CA GLY A 61 -22.96 -9.38 4.02
C GLY A 61 -23.41 -8.15 3.23
N LEU A 62 -22.54 -7.35 2.64
CA LEU A 62 -22.93 -6.35 1.65
C LEU A 62 -23.02 -6.97 0.25
N ASN A 63 -24.05 -6.60 -0.50
CA ASN A 63 -24.16 -6.95 -1.90
C ASN A 63 -22.87 -6.56 -2.63
N SER A 64 -22.20 -7.50 -3.27
CA SER A 64 -20.95 -7.29 -3.97
C SER A 64 -21.03 -6.12 -4.98
N ARG A 65 -22.22 -5.90 -5.53
CA ARG A 65 -22.52 -4.80 -6.45
C ARG A 65 -22.46 -3.43 -5.78
N GLU A 66 -22.97 -3.28 -4.56
CA GLU A 66 -22.92 -2.02 -3.81
C GLU A 66 -21.48 -1.64 -3.44
N ASN A 67 -20.68 -2.62 -3.04
CA ASN A 67 -19.26 -2.38 -2.77
C ASN A 67 -18.51 -1.93 -4.03
N ILE A 68 -18.78 -2.53 -5.18
CA ILE A 68 -18.18 -2.10 -6.45
C ILE A 68 -18.58 -0.65 -6.76
N ILE A 69 -19.86 -0.30 -6.65
CA ILE A 69 -20.34 1.06 -6.90
C ILE A 69 -19.68 2.07 -5.94
N ARG A 70 -19.59 1.72 -4.65
CA ARG A 70 -18.94 2.57 -3.64
C ARG A 70 -17.46 2.81 -3.93
N LEU A 71 -16.74 1.77 -4.34
CA LEU A 71 -15.34 1.88 -4.73
C LEU A 71 -15.18 2.71 -6.01
N GLU A 72 -16.05 2.54 -7.02
CA GLU A 72 -16.01 3.36 -8.22
C GLU A 72 -16.20 4.84 -7.89
N LYS A 73 -17.22 5.19 -7.12
CA LYS A 73 -17.45 6.57 -6.65
C LYS A 73 -16.27 7.14 -5.88
N LEU A 74 -15.59 6.32 -5.07
CA LEU A 74 -14.38 6.75 -4.37
C LEU A 74 -13.27 7.10 -5.36
N PHE A 75 -13.02 6.24 -6.36
CA PHE A 75 -11.99 6.50 -7.36
C PHE A 75 -12.38 7.62 -8.34
N GLU A 76 -13.63 7.96 -8.51
CA GLU A 76 -14.11 9.13 -9.25
C GLU A 76 -13.88 10.44 -8.48
N SER A 77 -13.94 10.41 -7.16
CA SER A 77 -13.82 11.60 -6.32
C SER A 77 -12.41 12.17 -6.28
N ASP A 78 -12.25 13.43 -5.87
CA ASP A 78 -10.94 14.09 -5.69
C ASP A 78 -10.22 13.71 -4.39
N LYS A 79 -10.61 12.63 -3.73
CA LYS A 79 -10.01 12.19 -2.47
C LYS A 79 -8.59 11.66 -2.64
N CYS A 80 -7.83 11.73 -1.55
CA CYS A 80 -6.52 11.09 -1.43
C CYS A 80 -6.73 9.63 -1.00
N ILE A 81 -6.53 8.70 -1.93
CA ILE A 81 -6.76 7.27 -1.70
C ILE A 81 -5.43 6.60 -1.40
N VAL A 82 -5.31 5.93 -0.25
CA VAL A 82 -4.12 5.19 0.16
C VAL A 82 -4.38 3.70 0.07
N ILE A 83 -3.46 3.00 -0.55
CA ILE A 83 -3.56 1.56 -0.78
C ILE A 83 -2.24 0.88 -0.42
N PHE A 84 -2.33 -0.25 0.27
CA PHE A 84 -1.27 -1.23 0.45
C PHE A 84 -1.53 -2.40 -0.50
N PRO A 85 -0.97 -2.39 -1.73
CA PRO A 85 -1.44 -3.28 -2.80
C PRO A 85 -1.12 -4.76 -2.56
N SER A 86 -0.18 -5.10 -1.68
CA SER A 86 0.08 -6.47 -1.24
C SER A 86 -1.11 -7.10 -0.52
N GLY A 87 -1.96 -6.27 0.11
CA GLY A 87 -3.09 -6.69 0.93
C GLY A 87 -2.70 -7.40 2.23
N LEU A 88 -1.42 -7.65 2.45
CA LEU A 88 -0.85 -8.26 3.65
C LEU A 88 0.45 -7.54 4.03
N VAL A 89 0.77 -7.59 5.31
CA VAL A 89 2.06 -7.11 5.84
C VAL A 89 3.21 -7.84 5.17
N SER A 90 4.33 -7.15 4.93
CA SER A 90 5.54 -7.68 4.30
C SER A 90 6.00 -9.00 4.92
N ARG A 91 6.65 -9.84 4.13
CA ARG A 91 7.17 -11.14 4.54
C ARG A 91 8.69 -11.17 4.48
N LYS A 92 9.30 -11.99 5.35
CA LYS A 92 10.76 -12.21 5.33
C LYS A 92 11.08 -13.46 4.55
N LYS A 93 11.81 -13.32 3.43
CA LYS A 93 12.31 -14.42 2.61
C LYS A 93 13.80 -14.23 2.39
N SER A 94 14.60 -15.26 2.65
CA SER A 94 16.08 -15.21 2.51
C SER A 94 16.72 -13.98 3.18
N GLY A 95 16.26 -13.65 4.39
CA GLY A 95 16.77 -12.50 5.15
C GLY A 95 16.17 -11.13 4.76
N ILE A 96 15.54 -11.01 3.61
CA ILE A 96 15.00 -9.75 3.08
C ILE A 96 13.51 -9.64 3.44
N VAL A 97 13.13 -8.48 3.99
CA VAL A 97 11.74 -8.13 4.27
C VAL A 97 11.18 -7.36 3.08
N LYS A 98 10.17 -7.94 2.44
CA LYS A 98 9.54 -7.35 1.25
C LYS A 98 8.06 -7.75 1.18
N ASP A 99 7.26 -6.90 0.55
CA ASP A 99 5.86 -7.23 0.26
C ASP A 99 5.73 -8.46 -0.64
N LEU A 100 4.62 -9.14 -0.52
CA LEU A 100 4.16 -10.08 -1.55
C LEU A 100 3.88 -9.34 -2.86
N GLU A 101 3.50 -10.05 -3.89
CA GLU A 101 3.11 -9.44 -5.16
C GLU A 101 2.00 -8.40 -4.97
N TRP A 102 2.12 -7.28 -5.67
CA TRP A 102 1.14 -6.23 -5.63
C TRP A 102 -0.04 -6.51 -6.58
N ARG A 103 -1.25 -6.35 -6.06
CA ARG A 103 -2.48 -6.50 -6.86
C ARG A 103 -2.63 -5.33 -7.82
N LYS A 104 -3.08 -5.60 -9.03
CA LYS A 104 -3.22 -4.63 -10.12
C LYS A 104 -4.30 -3.56 -9.94
N THR A 105 -5.21 -3.73 -8.97
CA THR A 105 -6.42 -2.89 -8.84
C THR A 105 -6.13 -1.40 -8.88
N PHE A 106 -5.06 -0.93 -8.20
CA PHE A 106 -4.71 0.50 -8.19
C PHE A 106 -4.26 1.01 -9.57
N VAL A 107 -3.57 0.18 -10.36
CA VAL A 107 -3.17 0.50 -11.74
C VAL A 107 -4.40 0.65 -12.63
N THR A 108 -5.28 -0.36 -12.61
CA THR A 108 -6.53 -0.36 -13.38
C THR A 108 -7.38 0.87 -13.04
N LYS A 109 -7.49 1.24 -11.75
CA LYS A 109 -8.25 2.41 -11.32
C LYS A 109 -7.56 3.74 -11.68
N ALA A 110 -6.23 3.81 -11.57
CA ALA A 110 -5.45 4.97 -11.99
C ALA A 110 -5.66 5.27 -13.49
N LYS A 111 -5.58 4.24 -14.34
CA LYS A 111 -5.83 4.36 -15.79
C LYS A 111 -7.27 4.78 -16.07
N LYS A 112 -8.26 4.08 -15.48
CA LYS A 112 -9.69 4.32 -15.72
C LYS A 112 -10.13 5.74 -15.34
N HIS A 113 -9.66 6.24 -14.19
CA HIS A 113 -10.09 7.54 -13.64
C HIS A 113 -9.05 8.65 -13.84
N ASN A 114 -8.03 8.40 -14.67
CA ASN A 114 -6.94 9.35 -14.97
C ASN A 114 -6.33 9.96 -13.69
N LYS A 115 -6.04 9.12 -12.69
CA LYS A 115 -5.49 9.56 -11.41
C LYS A 115 -4.01 9.25 -11.30
N PRO A 116 -3.20 10.23 -10.92
CA PRO A 116 -1.77 10.01 -10.72
C PRO A 116 -1.52 9.11 -9.50
N ILE A 117 -0.41 8.37 -9.56
CA ILE A 117 0.04 7.48 -8.49
C ILE A 117 1.25 8.09 -7.79
N TYR A 118 1.20 8.21 -6.46
CA TYR A 118 2.35 8.53 -5.62
C TYR A 118 2.88 7.25 -4.96
N PRO A 119 4.04 6.77 -5.39
CA PRO A 119 4.71 5.65 -4.75
C PRO A 119 5.39 6.11 -3.47
N VAL A 120 5.21 5.35 -2.38
CA VAL A 120 5.76 5.64 -1.06
C VAL A 120 6.47 4.42 -0.51
N TYR A 121 7.68 4.61 -0.01
CA TYR A 121 8.40 3.60 0.76
C TYR A 121 8.32 3.93 2.25
N ILE A 122 7.97 2.93 3.06
CA ILE A 122 7.94 2.99 4.51
C ILE A 122 9.03 2.06 5.04
N SER A 123 9.92 2.59 5.88
CA SER A 123 10.98 1.81 6.52
C SER A 123 10.45 1.06 7.74
N GLY A 124 11.16 0.01 8.12
CA GLY A 124 10.88 -0.78 9.31
C GLY A 124 10.65 -2.25 9.01
N GLN A 125 10.57 -3.01 10.06
CA GLN A 125 10.26 -4.45 10.01
C GLN A 125 9.71 -4.91 11.36
N ASN A 126 8.89 -5.93 11.31
CA ASN A 126 8.40 -6.63 12.50
C ASN A 126 9.48 -7.56 13.06
N SER A 127 9.25 -8.11 14.25
CA SER A 127 10.19 -9.01 14.89
C SER A 127 10.37 -10.32 14.10
N ASN A 128 11.51 -10.97 14.31
CA ASN A 128 11.74 -12.30 13.75
C ASN A 128 10.67 -13.31 14.19
N ARG A 129 10.09 -13.15 15.40
CA ARG A 129 8.97 -13.97 15.89
C ARG A 129 7.77 -13.86 14.96
N PHE A 130 7.36 -12.64 14.58
CA PHE A 130 6.26 -12.40 13.65
C PHE A 130 6.46 -13.15 12.32
N TYR A 131 7.64 -13.02 11.72
CA TYR A 131 7.93 -13.69 10.45
C TYR A 131 8.05 -15.21 10.57
N LYS A 132 8.55 -15.72 11.69
CA LYS A 132 8.57 -17.18 11.96
C LYS A 132 7.15 -17.73 12.04
N ILE A 133 6.26 -17.08 12.79
CA ILE A 133 4.84 -17.50 12.91
C ILE A 133 4.19 -17.50 11.52
N ALA A 134 4.36 -16.44 10.72
CA ALA A 134 3.82 -16.37 9.37
C ALA A 134 4.34 -17.48 8.45
N LYS A 135 5.65 -17.81 8.55
CA LYS A 135 6.27 -18.90 7.79
C LYS A 135 5.73 -20.27 8.22
N TRP A 136 5.73 -20.57 9.52
CA TRP A 136 5.22 -21.83 10.05
C TRP A 136 3.77 -22.06 9.69
N ARG A 137 2.92 -21.05 9.90
CA ARG A 137 1.52 -21.08 9.48
C ARG A 137 1.36 -21.50 8.02
N SER A 138 2.14 -20.87 7.13
CA SER A 138 2.11 -21.16 5.70
C SER A 138 2.54 -22.59 5.38
N LEU A 139 3.56 -23.11 6.08
CA LEU A 139 4.06 -24.48 5.90
C LEU A 139 3.04 -25.56 6.29
N ILE A 140 2.28 -25.31 7.37
CA ILE A 140 1.24 -26.26 7.85
C ILE A 140 -0.13 -26.02 7.19
N GLY A 141 -0.20 -25.13 6.18
CA GLY A 141 -1.40 -24.94 5.35
C GLY A 141 -2.54 -24.16 6.02
N ILE A 142 -2.33 -23.51 7.17
CA ILE A 142 -3.35 -22.66 7.81
C ILE A 142 -3.60 -21.42 6.95
N LYS A 143 -4.83 -21.27 6.45
CA LYS A 143 -5.24 -20.14 5.57
C LYS A 143 -5.45 -18.83 6.33
N ILE A 144 -5.84 -18.90 7.60
CA ILE A 144 -6.08 -17.71 8.44
C ILE A 144 -4.73 -17.07 8.81
N ASN A 145 -4.60 -15.75 8.64
CA ASN A 145 -3.37 -15.02 8.94
C ASN A 145 -3.25 -14.76 10.46
N VAL A 146 -2.98 -15.81 11.24
CA VAL A 146 -2.91 -15.73 12.72
C VAL A 146 -1.82 -14.76 13.21
N GLU A 147 -0.77 -14.53 12.43
CA GLU A 147 0.26 -13.55 12.75
C GLU A 147 -0.29 -12.12 12.88
N MET A 148 -1.44 -11.83 12.27
CA MET A 148 -2.07 -10.51 12.35
C MET A 148 -2.50 -10.15 13.79
N PHE A 149 -2.81 -11.12 14.62
CA PHE A 149 -3.14 -10.87 16.03
C PHE A 149 -1.96 -10.33 16.84
N PHE A 150 -0.73 -10.54 16.37
CA PHE A 150 0.48 -10.01 17.01
C PHE A 150 0.87 -8.61 16.53
N LEU A 151 0.16 -8.02 15.56
CA LEU A 151 0.52 -6.70 15.02
C LEU A 151 0.41 -5.58 16.05
N VAL A 152 -0.47 -5.71 17.03
CA VAL A 152 -0.57 -4.75 18.15
C VAL A 152 0.71 -4.80 19.00
N ASP A 153 1.19 -6.00 19.36
CA ASP A 153 2.47 -6.16 20.08
C ASP A 153 3.64 -5.65 19.27
N GLU A 154 3.67 -5.95 17.96
CA GLU A 154 4.71 -5.47 17.06
C GLU A 154 4.72 -3.94 16.96
N MET A 155 3.55 -3.29 16.98
CA MET A 155 3.44 -1.84 17.01
C MET A 155 4.09 -1.25 18.28
N PHE A 156 3.81 -1.81 19.46
CA PHE A 156 4.43 -1.34 20.71
C PHE A 156 5.96 -1.55 20.74
N LYS A 157 6.47 -2.60 20.10
CA LYS A 157 7.91 -2.82 19.95
C LYS A 157 8.61 -1.77 19.10
N GLN A 158 7.87 -1.00 18.30
CA GLN A 158 8.43 0.12 17.53
C GLN A 158 8.63 1.39 18.37
N LYS A 159 8.22 1.38 19.65
CA LYS A 159 8.43 2.53 20.55
C LYS A 159 9.91 2.92 20.59
N GLY A 160 10.19 4.20 20.32
CA GLY A 160 11.55 4.74 20.25
C GLY A 160 12.23 4.57 18.90
N ASN A 161 11.66 3.80 17.97
CA ASN A 161 12.19 3.67 16.61
C ASN A 161 11.72 4.81 15.71
N THR A 162 12.56 5.19 14.76
CA THR A 162 12.20 6.16 13.72
C THR A 162 11.67 5.45 12.49
N ILE A 163 10.46 5.79 12.05
CA ILE A 163 9.88 5.32 10.78
C ILE A 163 10.15 6.37 9.71
N LYS A 164 10.99 6.02 8.74
CA LYS A 164 11.27 6.88 7.59
C LYS A 164 10.24 6.64 6.50
N ILE A 165 9.58 7.72 6.04
CA ILE A 165 8.68 7.71 4.89
C ILE A 165 9.38 8.41 3.73
N THR A 166 9.58 7.70 2.62
CA THR A 166 10.20 8.23 1.41
C THR A 166 9.15 8.26 0.30
N MET A 167 8.84 9.45 -0.19
CA MET A 167 7.90 9.63 -1.29
C MET A 167 8.67 9.70 -2.61
N GLY A 168 8.31 8.86 -3.56
CA GLY A 168 8.87 8.90 -4.92
C GLY A 168 8.24 9.99 -5.78
N LYS A 169 8.72 10.11 -7.02
CA LYS A 169 8.13 11.01 -8.00
C LYS A 169 6.76 10.50 -8.46
N LEU A 170 5.88 11.43 -8.78
CA LEU A 170 4.56 11.18 -9.32
C LEU A 170 4.62 10.34 -10.60
N ILE A 171 3.78 9.34 -10.69
CA ILE A 171 3.57 8.54 -11.90
C ILE A 171 2.25 8.95 -12.54
N GLU A 172 2.36 9.61 -13.70
CA GLU A 172 1.18 9.99 -14.48
C GLU A 172 0.54 8.75 -15.13
N PRO A 173 -0.80 8.65 -15.19
CA PRO A 173 -1.49 7.50 -15.79
C PRO A 173 -1.10 7.22 -17.24
N LYS A 174 -0.73 8.25 -18.01
CA LYS A 174 -0.28 8.13 -19.40
C LYS A 174 1.00 7.31 -19.58
N ILE A 175 1.80 7.14 -18.52
CA ILE A 175 3.01 6.32 -18.54
C ILE A 175 2.64 4.82 -18.52
N LEU A 176 1.47 4.48 -17.96
CA LEU A 176 0.97 3.11 -17.82
C LEU A 176 0.29 2.66 -19.12
N ASP A 177 1.07 2.61 -20.18
CA ASP A 177 0.63 2.27 -21.54
C ASP A 177 0.34 0.77 -21.73
N ASN A 178 0.02 0.36 -22.96
CA ASN A 178 -0.31 -1.02 -23.29
C ASN A 178 0.93 -1.94 -23.50
N LYS A 179 2.16 -1.44 -23.28
CA LYS A 179 3.39 -2.25 -23.38
C LYS A 179 3.52 -3.28 -22.28
N LYS A 180 2.83 -3.05 -21.16
CA LYS A 180 2.71 -3.97 -20.04
C LYS A 180 1.24 -4.10 -19.65
N ASN A 181 0.83 -5.29 -19.19
CA ASN A 181 -0.48 -5.43 -18.56
C ASN A 181 -0.49 -4.79 -17.15
N ASP A 182 -1.69 -4.59 -16.59
CA ASP A 182 -1.84 -3.91 -15.30
C ASP A 182 -1.13 -4.63 -14.14
N SER A 183 -0.98 -5.96 -14.19
CA SER A 183 -0.24 -6.73 -13.17
C SER A 183 1.26 -6.47 -13.28
N GLU A 184 1.81 -6.46 -14.48
CA GLU A 184 3.21 -6.13 -14.73
C GLU A 184 3.53 -4.70 -14.29
N TRP A 185 2.65 -3.74 -14.58
CA TRP A 185 2.77 -2.37 -14.10
C TRP A 185 2.77 -2.30 -12.56
N ALA A 186 1.91 -3.07 -11.90
CA ALA A 186 1.87 -3.13 -10.45
C ALA A 186 3.20 -3.64 -9.86
N GLN A 187 3.83 -4.66 -10.46
CA GLN A 187 5.13 -5.14 -10.03
C GLN A 187 6.27 -4.14 -10.34
N SER A 188 6.23 -3.47 -11.49
CA SER A 188 7.19 -2.41 -11.81
C SER A 188 7.12 -1.27 -10.78
N ILE A 189 5.92 -0.83 -10.39
CA ILE A 189 5.73 0.21 -9.36
C ILE A 189 6.19 -0.30 -7.98
N ARG A 190 5.88 -1.57 -7.63
CA ARG A 190 6.40 -2.19 -6.42
C ARG A 190 7.94 -2.17 -6.39
N ASN A 191 8.59 -2.57 -7.46
CA ASN A 191 10.05 -2.58 -7.55
C ASN A 191 10.62 -1.16 -7.41
N TYR A 192 9.97 -0.18 -8.01
CA TYR A 192 10.34 1.22 -7.89
C TYR A 192 10.25 1.72 -6.44
N VAL A 193 9.19 1.37 -5.70
CA VAL A 193 9.04 1.72 -4.28
C VAL A 193 10.22 1.24 -3.45
N TYR A 194 10.75 0.04 -3.72
CA TYR A 194 11.94 -0.44 -3.00
C TYR A 194 13.25 0.21 -3.47
N LYS A 195 13.32 0.72 -4.70
CA LYS A 195 14.50 1.46 -5.20
C LYS A 195 14.61 2.86 -4.60
N ILE A 196 13.50 3.57 -4.39
CA ILE A 196 13.50 4.91 -3.79
C ILE A 196 13.92 4.91 -2.31
N GLN A 197 13.96 3.77 -1.64
CA GLN A 197 14.53 3.62 -0.30
C GLN A 197 15.94 4.20 -0.22
N ASN A 198 16.76 3.91 -1.21
CA ASN A 198 18.17 4.23 -1.26
C ASN A 198 18.48 5.50 -2.06
N ASN A 199 17.61 5.87 -2.99
CA ASN A 199 17.77 7.04 -3.84
C ASN A 199 16.42 7.69 -4.15
N ILE A 200 16.10 8.75 -3.41
CA ILE A 200 14.83 9.50 -3.57
C ILE A 200 14.71 10.17 -4.94
N ASN A 201 15.82 10.48 -5.60
CA ASN A 201 15.84 11.11 -6.91
C ASN A 201 15.70 10.11 -8.07
N PHE A 202 15.70 8.81 -7.76
CA PHE A 202 15.54 7.77 -8.77
C PHE A 202 14.18 7.92 -9.48
N GLU A 203 14.18 7.88 -10.81
CA GLU A 203 12.97 8.08 -11.61
C GLU A 203 12.31 6.76 -11.97
N PHE A 204 10.97 6.76 -12.04
CA PHE A 204 10.21 5.58 -12.42
C PHE A 204 10.54 5.11 -13.85
N ILE A 205 10.74 6.05 -14.78
CA ILE A 205 11.11 5.76 -16.17
C ILE A 205 12.46 5.04 -16.26
N GLU A 206 13.43 5.42 -15.43
CA GLU A 206 14.73 4.73 -15.33
C GLU A 206 14.57 3.32 -14.76
N SER A 207 13.64 3.14 -13.81
CA SER A 207 13.33 1.83 -13.26
C SER A 207 12.86 0.85 -14.33
N ILE A 208 12.00 1.30 -15.26
CA ILE A 208 11.44 0.48 -16.33
C ILE A 208 12.51 0.12 -17.38
N LYS A 209 13.37 1.07 -17.73
CA LYS A 209 14.47 0.83 -18.69
C LYS A 209 15.42 -0.26 -18.19
N ASN A 210 15.75 -0.23 -16.91
CA ASN A 210 16.64 -1.22 -16.29
C ASN A 210 16.01 -2.60 -16.13
N GLU A 211 14.66 -2.74 -16.12
CA GLU A 211 13.96 -4.04 -16.11
C GLU A 211 14.08 -4.79 -17.45
N LYS A 212 14.37 -4.09 -18.56
CA LYS A 212 14.54 -4.70 -19.88
C LYS A 212 15.95 -5.26 -20.15
N ASN A 213 16.91 -4.96 -19.27
CA ASN A 213 18.30 -5.37 -19.41
C ASN A 213 18.66 -6.58 -18.55
N TYR A 214 17.67 -7.29 -18.00
CA TYR A 214 17.74 -8.56 -17.28
C TYR A 214 16.67 -9.51 -17.84
#